data_b570966ed58c28431ed25be6b7bf5737
#
_entry.id   b570966ed58c28431ed25be6b7bf5737
#
_cell.length_a   1.000
_cell.length_b   1.000
_cell.length_c   1.000
_cell.angle_alpha   90.00
_cell.angle_beta   90.00
_cell.angle_gamma   90.00
#
_symmetry.space_group_name_H-M   'P 1'
#
loop_
_entity.id
_entity.type
_entity.pdbx_description
1 polymer ?
#
loop_
_entity_poly.entity_id
_entity_poly.type
_entity_poly.pdbx_seq_one_letter_code
_entity_poly.pdbx_strand_id
1 'polypeptide(L)'
;HVINIEAAYNGAVKDIESAIGELSKDSLINLAPRLRMATLYAVGQSRNGRVANTCNLSEDWVGYSTRYGDAAGDFSPISSFTTAEIRAMGRVLGLPEILIEKVPSDGLSGMTDEDKLGFTYEVLDRYIRTGEIDDPKTKERIDMLHERNLFKLRYMDSFKYEG
;
A
#
# COMPACT_ATOMS: atom_id res chain seq x y z
N HIS A 1 -1.24 21.85 2.67
CA HIS A 1 -0.21 21.90 3.72
C HIS A 1 0.83 20.81 3.49
N VAL A 2 2.12 21.13 3.62
CA VAL A 2 3.22 20.17 3.56
C VAL A 2 3.76 20.00 4.97
N ILE A 3 3.80 18.76 5.44
CA ILE A 3 4.36 18.40 6.75
C ILE A 3 5.53 17.45 6.53
N ASN A 4 6.74 17.91 6.83
CA ASN A 4 7.93 17.07 6.73
C ASN A 4 8.04 16.17 7.98
N ILE A 5 8.03 14.84 7.75
CA ILE A 5 8.14 13.84 8.81
C ILE A 5 9.58 13.36 9.06
N GLU A 6 10.57 13.90 8.36
CA GLU A 6 11.95 13.42 8.40
C GLU A 6 12.55 13.45 9.82
N ALA A 7 12.33 14.54 10.56
CA ALA A 7 12.81 14.64 11.92
C ALA A 7 12.17 13.59 12.86
N ALA A 8 10.88 13.33 12.69
CA ALA A 8 10.17 12.30 13.46
C ALA A 8 10.68 10.89 13.09
N TYR A 9 10.91 10.65 11.80
CA TYR A 9 11.47 9.37 11.32
C TYR A 9 12.87 9.13 11.89
N ASN A 10 13.77 10.09 11.74
CA ASN A 10 15.16 9.97 12.22
C ASN A 10 15.22 9.83 13.76
N GLY A 11 14.35 10.56 14.49
CA GLY A 11 14.22 10.42 15.94
C GLY A 11 13.78 9.02 16.35
N ALA A 12 12.73 8.49 15.71
CA ALA A 12 12.22 7.15 15.99
C ALA A 12 13.25 6.06 15.69
N VAL A 13 13.94 6.13 14.53
CA VAL A 13 15.02 5.19 14.19
C VAL A 13 16.10 5.19 15.26
N LYS A 14 16.62 6.38 15.62
CA LYS A 14 17.66 6.53 16.63
C LYS A 14 17.26 5.92 17.98
N ASP A 15 16.05 6.21 18.45
CA ASP A 15 15.59 5.74 19.75
C ASP A 15 15.37 4.22 19.78
N ILE A 16 14.83 3.65 18.69
CA ILE A 16 14.64 2.21 18.56
C ILE A 16 16.00 1.50 18.49
N GLU A 17 16.93 1.97 17.64
CA GLU A 17 18.26 1.35 17.51
C GLU A 17 19.07 1.45 18.80
N SER A 18 18.89 2.49 19.56
CA SER A 18 19.51 2.62 20.90
C SER A 18 18.99 1.58 21.88
N ALA A 19 17.75 1.13 21.72
CA ALA A 19 17.12 0.18 22.63
C ALA A 19 17.33 -1.28 22.23
N ILE A 20 17.28 -1.61 20.92
CA ILE A 20 17.27 -3.01 20.45
C ILE A 20 18.39 -3.33 19.43
N GLY A 21 19.24 -2.37 19.07
CA GLY A 21 20.23 -2.51 18.02
C GLY A 21 19.70 -2.20 16.63
N GLU A 22 20.44 -2.57 15.59
CA GLU A 22 20.19 -2.24 14.19
C GLU A 22 18.79 -2.73 13.72
N LEU A 23 18.08 -1.84 13.05
CA LEU A 23 16.79 -2.14 12.45
C LEU A 23 16.94 -2.89 11.13
N SER A 24 16.03 -3.82 10.88
CA SER A 24 15.95 -4.49 9.57
C SER A 24 15.55 -3.50 8.46
N LYS A 25 15.96 -3.80 7.24
CA LYS A 25 15.58 -3.02 6.05
C LYS A 25 14.06 -2.83 5.93
N ASP A 26 13.30 -3.89 6.18
CA ASP A 26 11.83 -3.84 6.11
C ASP A 26 11.24 -2.95 7.21
N SER A 27 11.84 -2.93 8.41
CA SER A 27 11.42 -2.04 9.50
C SER A 27 11.62 -0.58 9.11
N LEU A 28 12.79 -0.24 8.54
CA LEU A 28 13.10 1.10 8.08
C LEU A 28 12.16 1.56 6.97
N ILE A 29 11.88 0.70 5.97
CA ILE A 29 10.94 1.01 4.87
C ILE A 29 9.53 1.23 5.40
N ASN A 30 9.05 0.36 6.29
CA ASN A 30 7.66 0.42 6.77
C ASN A 30 7.41 1.46 7.87
N LEU A 31 8.43 1.99 8.50
CA LEU A 31 8.28 3.03 9.53
C LEU A 31 7.77 4.35 8.93
N ALA A 32 8.29 4.76 7.78
CA ALA A 32 7.91 6.02 7.15
C ALA A 32 6.41 6.10 6.77
N PRO A 33 5.78 5.09 6.11
CA PRO A 33 4.34 5.07 5.88
C PRO A 33 3.51 5.12 7.17
N ARG A 34 3.95 4.48 8.24
CA ARG A 34 3.25 4.52 9.54
C ARG A 34 3.28 5.89 10.19
N LEU A 35 4.40 6.59 10.11
CA LEU A 35 4.49 7.98 10.59
C LEU A 35 3.63 8.92 9.73
N ARG A 36 3.58 8.73 8.41
CA ARG A 36 2.67 9.48 7.54
C ARG A 36 1.21 9.23 7.91
N MET A 37 0.83 7.99 8.13
CA MET A 37 -0.52 7.64 8.58
C MET A 37 -0.88 8.34 9.89
N ALA A 38 -0.04 8.25 10.92
CA ALA A 38 -0.28 8.91 12.20
C ALA A 38 -0.43 10.44 12.04
N THR A 39 0.39 11.05 11.19
CA THR A 39 0.32 12.49 10.88
C THR A 39 -0.99 12.84 10.17
N LEU A 40 -1.42 12.05 9.19
CA LEU A 40 -2.68 12.26 8.46
C LEU A 40 -3.89 12.17 9.40
N TYR A 41 -3.93 11.19 10.30
CA TYR A 41 -5.01 11.06 11.28
C TYR A 41 -5.02 12.23 12.27
N ALA A 42 -3.85 12.71 12.74
CA ALA A 42 -3.78 13.88 13.60
C ALA A 42 -4.33 15.15 12.90
N VAL A 43 -3.99 15.35 11.63
CA VAL A 43 -4.52 16.47 10.82
C VAL A 43 -6.02 16.29 10.58
N GLY A 44 -6.47 15.09 10.18
CA GLY A 44 -7.87 14.77 9.96
C GLY A 44 -8.72 15.07 11.19
N GLN A 45 -8.30 14.57 12.35
CA GLN A 45 -9.00 14.81 13.61
C GLN A 45 -9.04 16.32 13.98
N SER A 46 -7.93 17.03 13.77
CA SER A 46 -7.86 18.48 14.04
C SER A 46 -8.73 19.33 13.11
N ARG A 47 -9.12 18.78 11.96
CA ARG A 47 -9.94 19.44 10.94
C ARG A 47 -11.33 18.84 10.76
N ASN A 48 -11.76 17.95 11.65
CA ASN A 48 -13.01 17.19 11.55
C ASN A 48 -13.13 16.46 10.20
N GLY A 49 -12.00 15.94 9.69
CA GLY A 49 -11.89 15.25 8.43
C GLY A 49 -11.85 13.73 8.60
N ARG A 50 -11.81 13.03 7.47
CA ARG A 50 -11.61 11.59 7.35
C ARG A 50 -10.41 11.31 6.46
N VAL A 51 -9.70 10.24 6.75
CA VAL A 51 -8.59 9.77 5.94
C VAL A 51 -9.11 8.82 4.87
N ALA A 52 -8.91 9.17 3.60
CA ALA A 52 -9.18 8.26 2.50
C ALA A 52 -7.98 7.32 2.29
N ASN A 53 -8.24 6.01 2.32
CA ASN A 53 -7.28 5.04 1.81
C ASN A 53 -7.25 5.13 0.28
N THR A 54 -6.06 5.07 -0.31
CA THR A 54 -5.86 5.17 -1.76
C THR A 54 -5.24 3.92 -2.37
N CYS A 55 -5.19 2.80 -1.64
CA CYS A 55 -4.84 1.51 -2.22
C CYS A 55 -5.92 1.05 -3.19
N ASN A 56 -5.50 0.57 -4.35
CA ASN A 56 -6.38 -0.02 -5.36
C ASN A 56 -6.45 -1.54 -5.21
N LEU A 57 -7.32 -2.19 -5.99
CA LEU A 57 -7.52 -3.64 -5.93
C LEU A 57 -6.25 -4.43 -6.27
N SER A 58 -5.44 -3.95 -7.22
CA SER A 58 -4.23 -4.66 -7.64
C SER A 58 -3.16 -4.66 -6.55
N GLU A 59 -2.99 -3.52 -5.87
CA GLU A 59 -2.11 -3.40 -4.71
C GLU A 59 -2.60 -4.26 -3.55
N ASP A 60 -3.89 -4.18 -3.24
CA ASP A 60 -4.52 -4.95 -2.17
C ASP A 60 -4.43 -6.46 -2.44
N TRP A 61 -4.61 -6.90 -3.71
CA TRP A 61 -4.57 -8.31 -4.08
C TRP A 61 -3.25 -8.98 -3.71
N VAL A 62 -2.14 -8.32 -3.99
CA VAL A 62 -0.79 -8.84 -3.68
C VAL A 62 -0.25 -8.32 -2.35
N GLY A 63 -1.03 -7.49 -1.64
CA GLY A 63 -0.65 -6.91 -0.35
C GLY A 63 0.51 -5.93 -0.44
N TYR A 64 0.60 -5.20 -1.56
CA TYR A 64 1.63 -4.19 -1.79
C TYR A 64 1.30 -2.88 -1.05
N SER A 65 1.29 -2.96 0.25
CA SER A 65 1.02 -1.83 1.16
C SER A 65 1.58 -2.12 2.55
N THR A 66 1.81 -1.09 3.33
CA THR A 66 2.20 -1.20 4.73
C THR A 66 0.96 -1.23 5.63
N ARG A 67 0.73 -2.37 6.30
CA ARG A 67 -0.34 -2.47 7.29
C ARG A 67 -0.16 -1.41 8.39
N TYR A 68 -1.22 -0.68 8.69
CA TYR A 68 -1.20 0.50 9.59
C TYR A 68 -0.30 1.65 9.11
N GLY A 69 0.00 1.69 7.82
CA GLY A 69 0.63 2.80 7.13
C GLY A 69 -0.28 3.31 6.02
N ASP A 70 0.15 3.18 4.77
CA ASP A 70 -0.64 3.53 3.58
C ASP A 70 -1.89 2.65 3.39
N ALA A 71 -1.93 1.43 3.96
CA ALA A 71 -3.15 0.61 3.97
C ALA A 71 -4.25 1.12 4.94
N ALA A 72 -3.98 2.12 5.77
CA ALA A 72 -4.96 2.66 6.70
C ALA A 72 -5.84 3.73 6.08
N GLY A 73 -7.10 3.81 6.53
CA GLY A 73 -8.05 4.84 6.13
C GLY A 73 -9.38 4.65 6.85
N ASP A 74 -10.20 5.70 6.85
CA ASP A 74 -11.58 5.65 7.35
C ASP A 74 -12.54 5.13 6.29
N PHE A 75 -12.17 5.23 5.02
CA PHE A 75 -12.89 4.69 3.86
C PHE A 75 -11.94 4.47 2.69
N SER A 76 -12.32 3.61 1.75
CA SER A 76 -11.49 3.20 0.63
C SER A 76 -12.28 3.32 -0.69
N PRO A 77 -12.20 4.47 -1.38
CA PRO A 77 -13.04 4.75 -2.54
C PRO A 77 -12.65 3.97 -3.80
N ILE A 78 -11.41 3.48 -3.89
CA ILE A 78 -10.86 2.86 -5.11
C ILE A 78 -10.40 1.40 -4.92
N SER A 79 -10.61 0.80 -3.76
CA SER A 79 -10.16 -0.58 -3.46
C SER A 79 -10.82 -1.67 -4.31
N SER A 80 -11.89 -1.37 -5.04
CA SER A 80 -12.54 -2.31 -5.95
C SER A 80 -12.10 -2.20 -7.40
N PHE A 81 -11.20 -1.27 -7.72
CA PHE A 81 -10.74 -0.99 -9.07
C PHE A 81 -9.28 -1.37 -9.25
N THR A 82 -8.97 -2.03 -10.37
CA THR A 82 -7.60 -2.37 -10.75
C THR A 82 -6.82 -1.14 -11.18
N THR A 83 -5.49 -1.27 -11.31
CA THR A 83 -4.62 -0.17 -11.75
C THR A 83 -5.03 0.35 -13.14
N ALA A 84 -5.36 -0.53 -14.08
CA ALA A 84 -5.83 -0.15 -15.41
C ALA A 84 -7.16 0.63 -15.36
N GLU A 85 -8.10 0.19 -14.51
CA GLU A 85 -9.39 0.87 -14.33
C GLU A 85 -9.23 2.24 -13.69
N ILE A 86 -8.32 2.39 -12.71
CA ILE A 86 -7.99 3.70 -12.11
C ILE A 86 -7.43 4.67 -13.15
N ARG A 87 -6.51 4.20 -14.02
CA ARG A 87 -5.99 5.01 -15.12
C ARG A 87 -7.09 5.45 -16.08
N ALA A 88 -7.99 4.52 -16.44
CA ALA A 88 -9.14 4.85 -17.28
C ALA A 88 -10.07 5.89 -16.63
N MET A 89 -10.37 5.76 -15.33
CA MET A 89 -11.13 6.75 -14.58
C MET A 89 -10.43 8.11 -14.54
N GLY A 90 -9.11 8.12 -14.34
CA GLY A 90 -8.31 9.36 -14.37
C GLY A 90 -8.46 10.12 -15.67
N ARG A 91 -8.47 9.42 -16.82
CA ARG A 91 -8.71 10.04 -18.13
C ARG A 91 -10.11 10.61 -18.27
N VAL A 92 -11.12 9.87 -17.82
CA VAL A 92 -12.52 10.35 -17.82
C VAL A 92 -12.69 11.59 -16.95
N LEU A 93 -12.00 11.65 -15.82
CA LEU A 93 -12.00 12.79 -14.91
C LEU A 93 -11.14 13.98 -15.40
N GLY A 94 -10.42 13.82 -16.51
CA GLY A 94 -9.56 14.87 -17.08
C GLY A 94 -8.30 15.16 -16.27
N LEU A 95 -7.78 14.17 -15.55
CA LEU A 95 -6.53 14.33 -14.83
C LEU A 95 -5.34 14.51 -15.83
N PRO A 96 -4.30 15.25 -15.45
CA PRO A 96 -3.11 15.39 -16.29
C PRO A 96 -2.47 14.04 -16.60
N GLU A 97 -2.11 13.80 -17.87
CA GLU A 97 -1.54 12.54 -18.35
C GLU A 97 -0.27 12.14 -17.58
N ILE A 98 0.53 13.10 -17.15
CA ILE A 98 1.71 12.86 -16.31
C ILE A 98 1.40 12.17 -14.99
N LEU A 99 0.19 12.36 -14.44
CA LEU A 99 -0.26 11.65 -13.22
C LEU A 99 -0.81 10.26 -13.54
N ILE A 100 -1.50 10.12 -14.66
CA ILE A 100 -2.11 8.86 -15.10
C ILE A 100 -1.04 7.86 -15.51
N GLU A 101 -0.02 8.31 -16.27
CA GLU A 101 1.07 7.46 -16.78
C GLU A 101 2.27 7.37 -15.83
N LYS A 102 2.17 7.97 -14.66
CA LYS A 102 3.24 7.86 -13.65
C LYS A 102 3.48 6.39 -13.32
N VAL A 103 4.74 5.96 -13.47
CA VAL A 103 5.15 4.60 -13.10
C VAL A 103 4.97 4.39 -11.60
N PRO A 104 4.23 3.36 -11.16
CA PRO A 104 4.04 3.06 -9.76
C PRO A 104 5.36 2.76 -9.07
N SER A 105 5.62 3.43 -7.96
CA SER A 105 6.81 3.20 -7.13
C SER A 105 6.55 3.66 -5.70
N ASP A 106 7.22 3.02 -4.74
CA ASP A 106 7.14 3.44 -3.33
C ASP A 106 7.89 4.75 -3.03
N GLY A 107 8.68 5.24 -3.99
CA GLY A 107 9.49 6.46 -3.82
C GLY A 107 10.64 6.33 -2.81
N LEU A 108 10.91 5.12 -2.28
CA LEU A 108 11.86 4.88 -1.20
C LEU A 108 13.06 4.03 -1.65
N SER A 109 12.84 3.05 -2.53
CA SER A 109 13.83 2.04 -2.89
C SER A 109 14.55 2.30 -4.22
N GLY A 110 14.09 3.27 -5.00
CA GLY A 110 14.59 3.53 -6.36
C GLY A 110 14.18 2.48 -7.41
N MET A 111 13.37 1.50 -7.03
CA MET A 111 12.80 0.46 -7.91
C MET A 111 11.33 0.73 -8.15
N THR A 112 10.82 0.28 -9.30
CA THR A 112 9.38 0.26 -9.55
C THR A 112 8.69 -0.85 -8.76
N ASP A 113 7.37 -0.74 -8.61
CA ASP A 113 6.60 -1.79 -7.97
C ASP A 113 6.68 -3.11 -8.75
N GLU A 114 6.62 -3.04 -10.09
CA GLU A 114 6.72 -4.20 -10.98
C GLU A 114 8.09 -4.91 -10.88
N ASP A 115 9.19 -4.15 -10.72
CA ASP A 115 10.51 -4.73 -10.47
C ASP A 115 10.55 -5.58 -9.20
N LYS A 116 9.85 -5.15 -8.15
CA LYS A 116 9.78 -5.86 -6.88
C LYS A 116 8.82 -7.04 -6.91
N LEU A 117 7.70 -6.87 -7.57
CA LEU A 117 6.69 -7.92 -7.73
C LEU A 117 7.18 -9.03 -8.65
N GLY A 118 7.93 -8.68 -9.72
CA GLY A 118 8.42 -9.60 -10.74
C GLY A 118 7.39 -9.92 -11.81
N PHE A 119 6.34 -9.12 -11.91
CA PHE A 119 5.31 -9.15 -12.97
C PHE A 119 4.70 -7.75 -13.11
N THR A 120 4.01 -7.50 -14.23
CA THR A 120 3.38 -6.21 -14.51
C THR A 120 1.97 -6.12 -13.92
N TYR A 121 1.52 -4.90 -13.65
CA TYR A 121 0.13 -4.67 -13.26
C TYR A 121 -0.86 -5.10 -14.35
N GLU A 122 -0.50 -5.02 -15.63
CA GLU A 122 -1.34 -5.50 -16.72
C GLU A 122 -1.64 -7.01 -16.61
N VAL A 123 -0.62 -7.81 -16.31
CA VAL A 123 -0.78 -9.27 -16.08
C VAL A 123 -1.62 -9.53 -14.84
N LEU A 124 -1.36 -8.81 -13.75
CA LEU A 124 -2.11 -8.93 -12.50
C LEU A 124 -3.58 -8.56 -12.68
N ASP A 125 -3.86 -7.42 -13.30
CA ASP A 125 -5.22 -6.91 -13.52
C ASP A 125 -6.06 -7.86 -14.38
N ARG A 126 -5.46 -8.41 -15.46
CA ARG A 126 -6.10 -9.46 -16.26
C ARG A 126 -6.42 -10.68 -15.42
N TYR A 127 -5.45 -11.16 -14.63
CA TYR A 127 -5.65 -12.31 -13.76
C TYR A 127 -6.76 -12.07 -12.71
N ILE A 128 -6.79 -10.93 -12.09
CA ILE A 128 -7.85 -10.57 -11.13
C ILE A 128 -9.23 -10.59 -11.77
N ARG A 129 -9.37 -10.09 -13.01
CA ARG A 129 -10.67 -9.95 -13.68
C ARG A 129 -11.13 -11.19 -14.42
N THR A 130 -10.22 -12.00 -14.95
CA THR A 130 -10.56 -13.13 -15.82
C THR A 130 -10.19 -14.50 -15.26
N GLY A 131 -9.28 -14.55 -14.28
CA GLY A 131 -8.65 -15.79 -13.81
C GLY A 131 -7.60 -16.35 -14.76
N GLU A 132 -7.32 -15.67 -15.89
CA GLU A 132 -6.39 -16.13 -16.93
C GLU A 132 -5.00 -15.56 -16.73
N ILE A 133 -3.99 -16.43 -16.90
CA ILE A 133 -2.57 -16.08 -16.88
C ILE A 133 -1.79 -17.07 -17.74
N ASP A 134 -0.86 -16.56 -18.55
CA ASP A 134 -0.14 -17.38 -19.53
C ASP A 134 1.04 -18.13 -18.91
N ASP A 135 1.73 -17.49 -17.93
CA ASP A 135 2.89 -18.08 -17.27
C ASP A 135 2.53 -18.69 -15.91
N PRO A 136 2.64 -20.03 -15.75
CA PRO A 136 2.34 -20.70 -14.48
C PRO A 136 3.18 -20.24 -13.29
N LYS A 137 4.43 -19.80 -13.51
CA LYS A 137 5.29 -19.33 -12.44
C LYS A 137 4.83 -17.97 -11.91
N THR A 138 4.42 -17.10 -12.82
CA THR A 138 3.84 -15.82 -12.46
C THR A 138 2.53 -16.01 -11.69
N LYS A 139 1.70 -16.97 -12.12
CA LYS A 139 0.48 -17.34 -11.40
C LYS A 139 0.78 -17.77 -9.96
N GLU A 140 1.68 -18.74 -9.81
CA GLU A 140 2.08 -19.26 -8.48
C GLU A 140 2.60 -18.13 -7.57
N ARG A 141 3.38 -17.20 -8.13
CA ARG A 141 3.88 -16.05 -7.38
C ARG A 141 2.78 -15.09 -6.94
N ILE A 142 1.81 -14.78 -7.83
CA ILE A 142 0.66 -13.93 -7.50
C ILE A 142 -0.18 -14.59 -6.41
N ASP A 143 -0.52 -15.87 -6.55
CA ASP A 143 -1.31 -16.61 -5.58
C ASP A 143 -0.62 -16.68 -4.21
N MET A 144 0.67 -16.94 -4.19
CA MET A 144 1.48 -16.93 -2.96
C MET A 144 1.46 -15.54 -2.27
N LEU A 145 1.62 -14.47 -3.04
CA LEU A 145 1.57 -13.11 -2.49
C LEU A 145 0.17 -12.78 -1.96
N HIS A 146 -0.88 -13.16 -2.70
CA HIS A 146 -2.26 -12.98 -2.29
C HIS A 146 -2.52 -13.67 -0.94
N GLU A 147 -2.32 -14.97 -0.85
CA GLU A 147 -2.56 -15.74 0.37
C GLU A 147 -1.76 -15.22 1.57
N ARG A 148 -0.46 -14.98 1.35
CA ARG A 148 0.44 -14.48 2.40
C ARG A 148 0.01 -13.13 2.96
N ASN A 149 -0.62 -12.28 2.15
CA ASN A 149 -0.96 -10.91 2.52
C ASN A 149 -2.45 -10.70 2.85
N LEU A 150 -3.31 -11.71 2.73
CA LEU A 150 -4.74 -11.61 3.07
C LEU A 150 -5.00 -11.04 4.47
N PHE A 151 -4.11 -11.29 5.43
CA PHE A 151 -4.23 -10.77 6.79
C PHE A 151 -4.21 -9.23 6.85
N LYS A 152 -3.63 -8.55 5.84
CA LYS A 152 -3.58 -7.09 5.78
C LYS A 152 -4.95 -6.48 5.52
N LEU A 153 -5.83 -7.22 4.80
CA LEU A 153 -7.17 -6.80 4.41
C LEU A 153 -8.23 -7.19 5.46
N ARG A 154 -7.85 -8.00 6.43
CA ARG A 154 -8.78 -8.45 7.48
C ARG A 154 -8.64 -7.55 8.71
N TYR A 155 -9.77 -7.36 9.38
CA TYR A 155 -9.74 -6.82 10.74
C TYR A 155 -8.90 -7.74 11.64
N MET A 156 -8.42 -7.21 12.76
CA MET A 156 -7.65 -7.99 13.73
C MET A 156 -8.41 -9.25 14.14
N ASP A 157 -7.72 -10.40 14.12
CA ASP A 157 -8.25 -11.62 14.72
C ASP A 157 -8.48 -11.37 16.22
N SER A 158 -9.63 -11.78 16.71
CA SER A 158 -10.02 -11.62 18.10
C SER A 158 -10.43 -12.95 18.70
N PHE A 159 -10.10 -13.13 19.98
CA PHE A 159 -10.63 -14.25 20.74
C PHE A 159 -12.14 -14.11 20.86
N LYS A 160 -12.87 -15.17 20.47
CA LYS A 160 -14.32 -15.27 20.69
C LYS A 160 -14.57 -16.05 21.97
N TYR A 161 -15.12 -15.39 22.96
CA TYR A 161 -15.60 -16.07 24.15
C TYR A 161 -16.95 -16.72 23.83
N GLU A 162 -16.98 -18.04 23.84
CA GLU A 162 -18.21 -18.84 23.77
C GLU A 162 -18.62 -19.12 25.21
N GLY A 163 -19.48 -18.22 25.76
CA GLY A 163 -20.04 -18.31 27.09
C GLY A 163 -21.04 -19.43 27.25
#